data_ebffcec93be24a2a61241dedf485b3ff
#
_entry.id   ebffcec93be24a2a61241dedf485b3ff
#
_cell.length_a   1.000
_cell.length_b   1.000
_cell.length_c   1.000
_cell.angle_alpha   90.00
_cell.angle_beta   90.00
_cell.angle_gamma   90.00
#
_symmetry.space_group_name_H-M   'P 1'
#
loop_
_entity.id
_entity.type
_entity.pdbx_description
1 polymer ?
#
loop_
_entity_poly.entity_id
_entity_poly.type
_entity_poly.pdbx_seq_one_letter_code
_entity_poly.pdbx_strand_id
1 'polypeptide(L)' 'MNSVDAKSALRNTLTQKQELVRDYQAVADQLNNNDVAKMYSHFAEAEAIHATQIKEKLEQLH' A
#
# COMPACT_ATOMS: atom_id res chain seq x y z
N MET A 1 -6.50 19.85 21.71
CA MET A 1 -6.07 18.52 21.33
C MET A 1 -6.57 18.17 19.93
N ASN A 2 -5.71 17.66 19.10
CA ASN A 2 -6.07 17.34 17.72
C ASN A 2 -6.42 15.88 17.58
N SER A 3 -7.65 15.61 17.20
CA SER A 3 -8.02 14.26 16.80
C SER A 3 -7.72 14.11 15.32
N VAL A 4 -7.24 12.94 14.95
CA VAL A 4 -6.96 12.65 13.55
C VAL A 4 -8.29 12.40 12.85
N ASP A 5 -8.58 13.21 11.85
CA ASP A 5 -9.75 13.02 11.01
C ASP A 5 -9.60 11.70 10.23
N ALA A 6 -10.66 10.90 10.18
CA ALA A 6 -10.63 9.60 9.51
C ALA A 6 -10.23 9.72 8.04
N LYS A 7 -10.75 10.73 7.34
CA LYS A 7 -10.39 10.93 5.93
C LYS A 7 -8.92 11.24 5.76
N SER A 8 -8.38 12.11 6.61
CA SER A 8 -6.96 12.47 6.56
C SER A 8 -6.08 11.27 6.85
N ALA A 9 -6.44 10.47 7.86
CA ALA A 9 -5.70 9.26 8.20
C ALA A 9 -5.69 8.28 7.01
N LEU A 10 -6.84 8.09 6.40
CA LEU A 10 -6.96 7.17 5.25
C LEU A 10 -6.17 7.66 4.05
N ARG A 11 -6.21 8.98 3.76
CA ARG A 11 -5.45 9.53 2.63
C ARG A 11 -3.95 9.38 2.84
N ASN A 12 -3.48 9.62 4.06
CA ASN A 12 -2.06 9.47 4.37
C ASN A 12 -1.62 8.02 4.24
N THR A 13 -2.42 7.10 4.77
CA THR A 13 -2.14 5.67 4.66
C THR A 13 -2.19 5.20 3.20
N LEU A 14 -3.16 5.71 2.43
CA LEU A 14 -3.26 5.37 1.00
C LEU A 14 -1.98 5.73 0.27
N THR A 15 -1.46 6.93 0.48
CA THR A 15 -0.21 7.37 -0.14
C THR A 15 0.93 6.44 0.23
N GLN A 16 1.06 6.09 1.51
CA GLN A 16 2.10 5.18 1.97
C GLN A 16 1.99 3.80 1.33
N LYS A 17 0.76 3.26 1.23
CA LYS A 17 0.55 1.95 0.63
C LYS A 17 0.89 1.95 -0.86
N GLN A 18 0.53 3.02 -1.56
CA GLN A 18 0.86 3.15 -2.99
C GLN A 18 2.37 3.24 -3.22
N GLU A 19 3.08 3.94 -2.34
CA GLU A 19 4.53 3.98 -2.40
C GLU A 19 5.14 2.61 -2.14
N LEU A 20 4.61 1.86 -1.17
CA LEU A 20 5.10 0.52 -0.87
C LEU A 20 4.88 -0.45 -2.02
N VAL A 21 3.75 -0.35 -2.74
CA VAL A 21 3.53 -1.17 -3.94
C VAL A 21 4.69 -0.99 -4.91
N ARG A 22 5.05 0.25 -5.22
CA ARG A 22 6.13 0.54 -6.16
C ARG A 22 7.48 0.10 -5.62
N ASP A 23 7.74 0.35 -4.34
CA ASP A 23 9.02 0.00 -3.72
C ASP A 23 9.22 -1.51 -3.71
N TYR A 24 8.20 -2.27 -3.33
CA TYR A 24 8.29 -3.72 -3.28
C TYR A 24 8.45 -4.32 -4.68
N GLN A 25 7.75 -3.76 -5.67
CA GLN A 25 7.91 -4.22 -7.05
C GLN A 25 9.32 -3.94 -7.57
N ALA A 26 9.86 -2.77 -7.25
CA ALA A 26 11.22 -2.43 -7.65
C ALA A 26 12.25 -3.38 -7.04
N VAL A 27 12.08 -3.71 -5.76
CA VAL A 27 12.97 -4.67 -5.09
C VAL A 27 12.85 -6.04 -5.74
N ALA A 28 11.61 -6.50 -5.99
CA ALA A 28 11.38 -7.80 -6.62
C ALA A 28 12.08 -7.90 -7.97
N ASP A 29 12.02 -6.82 -8.77
CA ASP A 29 12.63 -6.80 -10.10
C ASP A 29 14.15 -6.84 -10.07
N GLN A 30 14.76 -6.36 -8.98
CA GLN A 30 16.22 -6.25 -8.86
C GLN A 30 16.87 -7.46 -8.19
N LEU A 31 16.09 -8.30 -7.51
CA LEU A 31 16.63 -9.42 -6.76
C LEU A 31 16.94 -10.58 -7.67
N ASN A 32 18.12 -11.20 -7.47
CA ASN A 32 18.50 -12.40 -8.18
C ASN A 32 17.94 -13.68 -7.54
N ASN A 33 17.56 -13.62 -6.28
CA ASN A 33 16.98 -14.75 -5.58
C ASN A 33 15.48 -14.83 -5.89
N ASN A 34 15.08 -15.89 -6.60
CA ASN A 34 13.70 -16.04 -7.07
C ASN A 34 12.69 -16.15 -5.93
N ASP A 35 13.04 -16.86 -4.86
CA ASP A 35 12.11 -17.04 -3.74
C ASP A 35 11.85 -15.73 -3.01
N VAL A 36 12.91 -14.95 -2.80
CA VAL A 36 12.78 -13.66 -2.13
C VAL A 36 12.08 -12.66 -3.05
N ALA A 37 12.37 -12.69 -4.35
CA ALA A 37 11.68 -11.83 -5.31
C ALA A 37 10.18 -12.09 -5.31
N LYS A 38 9.77 -13.36 -5.28
CA LYS A 38 8.35 -13.72 -5.20
C LYS A 38 7.71 -13.19 -3.92
N MET A 39 8.44 -13.26 -2.81
CA MET A 39 7.93 -12.74 -1.54
C MET A 39 7.66 -11.25 -1.66
N TYR A 40 8.57 -10.48 -2.24
CA TYR A 40 8.36 -9.03 -2.43
C TYR A 40 7.22 -8.75 -3.40
N SER A 41 7.05 -9.57 -4.44
CA SER A 41 5.89 -9.42 -5.32
C SER A 41 4.58 -9.62 -4.55
N HIS A 42 4.54 -10.59 -3.64
CA HIS A 42 3.36 -10.81 -2.79
C HIS A 42 3.15 -9.65 -1.82
N PHE A 43 4.22 -9.07 -1.30
CA PHE A 43 4.11 -7.87 -0.46
C PHE A 43 3.46 -6.73 -1.24
N ALA A 44 3.88 -6.54 -2.49
CA ALA A 44 3.30 -5.51 -3.35
C ALA A 44 1.80 -5.74 -3.58
N GLU A 45 1.42 -6.99 -3.85
CA GLU A 45 0.01 -7.35 -4.04
C GLU A 45 -0.82 -7.08 -2.79
N ALA A 46 -0.29 -7.43 -1.61
CA ALA A 46 -0.97 -7.17 -0.35
C ALA A 46 -1.19 -5.67 -0.12
N GLU A 47 -0.18 -4.85 -0.41
CA GLU A 47 -0.32 -3.41 -0.27
C GLU A 47 -1.29 -2.83 -1.28
N ALA A 48 -1.37 -3.38 -2.49
CA ALA A 48 -2.34 -2.95 -3.48
C ALA A 48 -3.77 -3.26 -3.02
N ILE A 49 -3.98 -4.40 -2.37
CA ILE A 49 -5.29 -4.74 -1.80
C ILE A 49 -5.66 -3.75 -0.69
N HIS A 50 -4.71 -3.44 0.20
CA HIS A 50 -4.94 -2.44 1.24
C HIS A 50 -5.32 -1.08 0.63
N ALA A 51 -4.60 -0.66 -0.42
CA ALA A 51 -4.88 0.60 -1.08
C ALA A 51 -6.30 0.63 -1.65
N THR A 52 -6.74 -0.48 -2.26
CA THR A 52 -8.09 -0.59 -2.80
C THR A 52 -9.14 -0.47 -1.70
N GLN A 53 -8.91 -1.15 -0.57
CA GLN A 53 -9.82 -1.08 0.58
C GLN A 53 -9.93 0.34 1.11
N ILE A 54 -8.81 1.05 1.17
CA ILE A 54 -8.80 2.44 1.64
C ILE A 54 -9.59 3.34 0.68
N LYS A 55 -9.38 3.18 -0.62
CA LYS A 55 -10.12 3.95 -1.62
C LYS A 55 -11.63 3.74 -1.49
N GLU A 56 -12.04 2.48 -1.33
CA GLU A 56 -13.45 2.15 -1.16
C GLU A 56 -14.03 2.82 0.08
N LYS A 57 -13.29 2.79 1.17
CA LYS A 57 -13.74 3.42 2.41
C LYS A 57 -13.84 4.94 2.27
N LEU A 58 -12.89 5.56 1.59
CA LEU A 58 -12.92 6.99 1.33
C LEU A 58 -14.14 7.39 0.50
N GLU A 59 -14.52 6.56 -0.47
CA GLU A 59 -15.73 6.82 -1.27
C GLU A 59 -17.00 6.76 -0.43
N GLN A 60 -17.01 5.96 0.63
CA GLN A 60 -18.15 5.83 1.53
C GLN A 60 -18.26 6.98 2.53
N LEU A 61 -17.17 7.69 2.78
CA LEU A 61 -17.12 8.79 3.75
C LEU A 61 -17.41 10.11 3.04
N HIS A 62 -18.40 10.82 3.55
CA HIS A 62 -18.81 12.09 2.97
C HIS A 62 -18.52 13.28 3.86
#